data_5392268195a5b4599809e875c3d544ec
#
_entry.id   5392268195a5b4599809e875c3d544ec
#
_cell.length_a   1.000
_cell.length_b   1.000
_cell.length_c   1.000
_cell.angle_alpha   90.00
_cell.angle_beta   90.00
_cell.angle_gamma   90.00
#
_symmetry.space_group_name_H-M   'P 1'
#
loop_
_entity.id
_entity.type
_entity.pdbx_description
1 polymer ?
#
loop_
_entity_poly.entity_id
_entity_poly.type
_entity_poly.pdbx_seq_one_letter_code
_entity_poly.pdbx_strand_id
1 'polypeptide(L)'
;MSGNKNIQKFRGEVSREDRENIHGHRAAVFWFTGLSGSGKSTIAHAVEKELFDDLMRVYVFDGDNVRHGLCADLSFAPTARTENIRRISEVAKLFVENSTVCLCAFISPLLSDRQMAREIIGDNDFYEIFVTCPLEVCEERDVKGFYKMAREGKIKNYTGISAPYEAPENPDLIVETDKETLEESVTRVKEFILQKVKI
;
A
#
# COMPACT_ATOMS: atom_id res chain seq x y z
N MET A 1 -18.03 2.27 18.39
CA MET A 1 -17.90 3.54 17.63
C MET A 1 -19.15 4.35 17.86
N SER A 2 -19.09 5.49 18.55
CA SER A 2 -20.22 6.40 18.70
C SER A 2 -20.35 7.18 17.38
N GLY A 3 -21.19 6.71 16.48
CA GLY A 3 -21.51 7.44 15.26
C GLY A 3 -22.08 8.80 15.61
N ASN A 4 -21.51 9.85 15.04
CA ASN A 4 -22.00 11.21 15.20
C ASN A 4 -23.43 11.27 14.63
N LYS A 5 -24.45 11.30 15.48
CA LYS A 5 -25.87 11.20 15.12
C LYS A 5 -26.36 12.31 14.15
N ASN A 6 -25.52 13.31 13.90
CA ASN A 6 -25.84 14.46 13.06
C ASN A 6 -25.26 14.37 11.64
N ILE A 7 -24.67 13.23 11.25
CA ILE A 7 -24.10 13.02 9.92
C ILE A 7 -24.96 12.00 9.16
N GLN A 8 -25.50 12.42 8.02
CA GLN A 8 -26.24 11.54 7.09
C GLN A 8 -25.42 11.34 5.81
N LYS A 9 -25.35 10.09 5.33
CA LYS A 9 -24.75 9.80 4.02
C LYS A 9 -25.66 10.34 2.92
N PHE A 10 -25.11 11.18 2.06
CA PHE A 10 -25.75 11.58 0.83
C PHE A 10 -25.35 10.60 -0.29
N ARG A 11 -26.34 10.10 -1.03
CA ARG A 11 -26.08 9.25 -2.22
C ARG A 11 -26.29 10.13 -3.46
N GLY A 12 -25.20 10.31 -4.22
CA GLY A 12 -25.26 10.95 -5.53
C GLY A 12 -25.92 10.05 -6.58
N GLU A 13 -26.24 10.63 -7.74
CA GLU A 13 -26.79 9.89 -8.88
C GLU A 13 -25.75 9.06 -9.62
N VAL A 14 -24.46 9.46 -9.58
CA VAL A 14 -23.35 8.75 -10.22
C VAL A 14 -22.80 7.71 -9.25
N SER A 15 -22.91 6.44 -9.60
CA SER A 15 -22.41 5.32 -8.82
C SER A 15 -20.94 4.98 -9.15
N ARG A 16 -20.33 4.12 -8.35
CA ARG A 16 -19.03 3.51 -8.64
C ARG A 16 -19.10 2.67 -9.93
N GLU A 17 -20.17 1.89 -10.09
CA GLU A 17 -20.37 1.04 -11.26
C GLU A 17 -20.44 1.86 -12.55
N ASP A 18 -21.11 3.03 -12.54
CA ASP A 18 -21.14 3.93 -13.69
C ASP A 18 -19.72 4.38 -14.09
N ARG A 19 -18.86 4.66 -13.10
CA ARG A 19 -17.48 5.07 -13.35
C ARG A 19 -16.63 3.92 -13.88
N GLU A 20 -16.75 2.72 -13.28
CA GLU A 20 -16.04 1.51 -13.70
C GLU A 20 -16.39 1.15 -15.16
N ASN A 21 -17.68 1.23 -15.52
CA ASN A 21 -18.14 1.01 -16.90
C ASN A 21 -17.53 2.00 -17.90
N ILE A 22 -17.42 3.29 -17.54
CA ILE A 22 -16.77 4.29 -18.39
C ILE A 22 -15.27 4.02 -18.55
N HIS A 23 -14.60 3.53 -17.51
CA HIS A 23 -13.16 3.31 -17.51
C HIS A 23 -12.77 1.93 -18.05
N GLY A 24 -13.73 1.00 -18.17
CA GLY A 24 -13.50 -0.34 -18.69
C GLY A 24 -12.78 -1.27 -17.72
N HIS A 25 -12.70 -0.90 -16.43
CA HIS A 25 -12.09 -1.73 -15.38
C HIS A 25 -12.72 -1.45 -14.02
N ARG A 26 -12.68 -2.45 -13.14
CA ARG A 26 -13.03 -2.30 -11.72
C ARG A 26 -11.92 -1.59 -10.96
N ALA A 27 -12.23 -1.09 -9.79
CA ALA A 27 -11.26 -0.48 -8.88
C ALA A 27 -11.01 -1.38 -7.66
N ALA A 28 -9.79 -1.34 -7.17
CA ALA A 28 -9.39 -2.02 -5.95
C ALA A 28 -8.12 -1.38 -5.35
N VAL A 29 -7.81 -1.75 -4.12
CA VAL A 29 -6.56 -1.41 -3.44
C VAL A 29 -5.63 -2.61 -3.48
N PHE A 30 -4.43 -2.40 -4.00
CA PHE A 30 -3.31 -3.33 -3.93
C PHE A 30 -2.32 -2.81 -2.89
N TRP A 31 -2.30 -3.49 -1.75
CA TRP A 31 -1.57 -3.07 -0.56
C TRP A 31 -0.22 -3.77 -0.48
N PHE A 32 0.84 -3.06 -0.88
CA PHE A 32 2.22 -3.55 -0.81
C PHE A 32 2.74 -3.41 0.62
N THR A 33 3.13 -4.51 1.24
CA THR A 33 3.79 -4.55 2.54
C THR A 33 5.16 -5.22 2.45
N GLY A 34 6.05 -4.93 3.38
CA GLY A 34 7.42 -5.46 3.43
C GLY A 34 8.40 -4.50 4.07
N LEU A 35 9.62 -4.94 4.33
CA LEU A 35 10.69 -4.16 4.95
C LEU A 35 11.04 -2.91 4.13
N SER A 36 11.65 -1.91 4.76
CA SER A 36 12.30 -0.82 4.04
C SER A 36 13.37 -1.41 3.10
N GLY A 37 13.51 -0.86 1.89
CA GLY A 37 14.48 -1.42 0.92
C GLY A 37 14.04 -2.72 0.22
N SER A 38 12.87 -3.29 0.54
CA SER A 38 12.37 -4.49 -0.15
C SER A 38 11.91 -4.26 -1.60
N GLY A 39 11.82 -3.02 -2.08
CA GLY A 39 11.44 -2.72 -3.47
C GLY A 39 9.98 -2.28 -3.69
N LYS A 40 9.15 -2.16 -2.65
CA LYS A 40 7.72 -1.79 -2.74
C LYS A 40 7.44 -0.57 -3.63
N SER A 41 8.06 0.56 -3.31
CA SER A 41 7.86 1.83 -4.05
C SER A 41 8.33 1.71 -5.49
N THR A 42 9.46 1.06 -5.73
CA THR A 42 10.02 0.85 -7.07
C THR A 42 9.07 0.04 -7.94
N ILE A 43 8.56 -1.08 -7.42
CA ILE A 43 7.60 -1.93 -8.13
C ILE A 43 6.28 -1.19 -8.34
N ALA A 44 5.73 -0.56 -7.28
CA ALA A 44 4.46 0.13 -7.38
C ALA A 44 4.47 1.24 -8.45
N HIS A 45 5.51 2.08 -8.50
CA HIS A 45 5.62 3.13 -9.51
C HIS A 45 5.89 2.60 -10.92
N ALA A 46 6.66 1.51 -11.07
CA ALA A 46 6.85 0.87 -12.36
C ALA A 46 5.54 0.26 -12.90
N VAL A 47 4.78 -0.41 -12.04
CA VAL A 47 3.45 -0.95 -12.37
C VAL A 47 2.46 0.17 -12.68
N GLU A 48 2.47 1.27 -11.90
CA GLU A 48 1.65 2.47 -12.17
C GLU A 48 1.89 2.96 -13.61
N LYS A 49 3.17 3.09 -14.01
CA LYS A 49 3.52 3.55 -15.35
C LYS A 49 2.95 2.66 -16.45
N GLU A 50 3.06 1.33 -16.30
CA GLU A 50 2.53 0.39 -17.29
C GLU A 50 1.00 0.40 -17.36
N LEU A 51 0.31 0.42 -16.20
CA LEU A 51 -1.15 0.50 -16.15
C LEU A 51 -1.67 1.83 -16.70
N PHE A 52 -0.94 2.92 -16.45
CA PHE A 52 -1.26 4.23 -17.01
C PHE A 52 -1.11 4.27 -18.54
N ASP A 53 -0.06 3.63 -19.08
CA ASP A 53 0.13 3.49 -20.53
C ASP A 53 -0.99 2.65 -21.17
N ASP A 54 -1.56 1.69 -20.42
CA ASP A 54 -2.75 0.93 -20.79
C ASP A 54 -4.08 1.72 -20.58
N LEU A 55 -3.99 3.04 -20.33
CA LEU A 55 -5.11 3.96 -20.12
C LEU A 55 -5.98 3.65 -18.89
N MET A 56 -5.45 2.94 -17.90
CA MET A 56 -6.15 2.67 -16.65
C MET A 56 -6.06 3.85 -15.69
N ARG A 57 -7.10 4.06 -14.89
CA ARG A 57 -7.06 4.99 -13.77
C ARG A 57 -6.35 4.34 -12.61
N VAL A 58 -5.12 4.74 -12.37
CA VAL A 58 -4.25 4.21 -11.33
C VAL A 58 -3.61 5.35 -10.53
N TYR A 59 -3.34 5.13 -9.25
CA TYR A 59 -2.61 6.07 -8.39
C TYR A 59 -1.81 5.35 -7.32
N VAL A 60 -0.54 5.77 -7.12
CA VAL A 60 0.33 5.26 -6.05
C VAL A 60 0.23 6.13 -4.81
N PHE A 61 -0.12 5.51 -3.68
CA PHE A 61 0.07 6.08 -2.35
C PHE A 61 1.38 5.55 -1.77
N ASP A 62 2.43 6.37 -1.82
CA ASP A 62 3.72 6.03 -1.26
C ASP A 62 3.87 6.56 0.17
N GLY A 63 4.47 5.73 1.06
CA GLY A 63 4.58 6.03 2.48
C GLY A 63 5.36 7.30 2.80
N ASP A 64 6.38 7.65 2.01
CA ASP A 64 7.12 8.90 2.21
C ASP A 64 6.31 10.09 1.69
N ASN A 65 5.69 9.96 0.52
CA ASN A 65 4.93 11.05 -0.10
C ASN A 65 3.75 11.51 0.76
N VAL A 66 2.99 10.57 1.34
CA VAL A 66 1.85 10.94 2.20
C VAL A 66 2.27 11.65 3.48
N ARG A 67 3.50 11.40 3.95
CA ARG A 67 4.06 12.07 5.13
C ARG A 67 4.55 13.50 4.87
N HIS A 68 4.67 13.92 3.61
CA HIS A 68 4.91 15.32 3.26
C HIS A 68 3.62 16.17 3.21
N GLY A 69 2.44 15.56 3.30
CA GLY A 69 1.15 16.24 3.24
C GLY A 69 0.15 15.68 4.22
N LEU A 70 -0.69 14.74 3.79
CA LEU A 70 -1.83 14.17 4.54
C LEU A 70 -1.48 13.71 5.96
N CYS A 71 -0.27 13.21 6.17
CA CYS A 71 0.21 12.67 7.44
C CYS A 71 1.47 13.40 7.97
N ALA A 72 1.69 14.65 7.58
CA ALA A 72 2.85 15.45 7.99
C ALA A 72 2.85 15.76 9.50
N ASP A 73 1.70 15.73 10.14
CA ASP A 73 1.51 15.90 11.59
C ASP A 73 1.85 14.65 12.41
N LEU A 74 2.07 13.50 11.76
CA LEU A 74 2.29 12.23 12.44
C LEU A 74 3.79 11.91 12.60
N SER A 75 4.17 11.54 13.81
CA SER A 75 5.51 11.02 14.11
C SER A 75 5.67 9.55 13.65
N PHE A 76 6.83 8.93 13.98
CA PHE A 76 7.08 7.50 13.77
C PHE A 76 6.81 6.64 15.01
N ALA A 77 6.14 7.18 16.04
CA ALA A 77 5.67 6.39 17.19
C ALA A 77 4.66 5.32 16.73
N PRO A 78 4.55 4.18 17.44
CA PRO A 78 3.64 3.08 17.04
C PRO A 78 2.21 3.55 16.78
N THR A 79 1.61 4.32 17.67
CA THR A 79 0.25 4.86 17.52
C THR A 79 0.10 5.80 16.31
N ALA A 80 1.12 6.60 16.02
CA ALA A 80 1.13 7.48 14.86
C ALA A 80 1.27 6.69 13.54
N ARG A 81 1.96 5.54 13.55
CA ARG A 81 2.02 4.64 12.39
C ARG A 81 0.66 4.01 12.12
N THR A 82 -0.03 3.53 13.15
CA THR A 82 -1.40 3.00 13.03
C THR A 82 -2.36 4.07 12.48
N GLU A 83 -2.29 5.30 13.00
CA GLU A 83 -3.12 6.40 12.49
C GLU A 83 -2.78 6.76 11.03
N ASN A 84 -1.50 6.69 10.63
CA ASN A 84 -1.12 6.86 9.23
C ASN A 84 -1.81 5.83 8.33
N ILE A 85 -1.75 4.54 8.70
CA ILE A 85 -2.42 3.46 7.95
C ILE A 85 -3.92 3.70 7.89
N ARG A 86 -4.56 4.06 9.02
CA ARG A 86 -6.00 4.36 9.06
C ARG A 86 -6.38 5.49 8.10
N ARG A 87 -5.64 6.62 8.10
CA ARG A 87 -5.91 7.75 7.20
C ARG A 87 -5.80 7.35 5.74
N ILE A 88 -4.74 6.62 5.38
CA ILE A 88 -4.53 6.18 4.01
C ILE A 88 -5.62 5.22 3.56
N SER A 89 -6.05 4.31 4.42
CA SER A 89 -7.14 3.37 4.11
C SER A 89 -8.45 4.10 3.79
N GLU A 90 -8.79 5.14 4.57
CA GLU A 90 -9.99 5.97 4.31
C GLU A 90 -9.88 6.72 2.96
N VAL A 91 -8.70 7.28 2.66
CA VAL A 91 -8.48 7.98 1.39
C VAL A 91 -8.50 6.99 0.22
N ALA A 92 -7.82 5.86 0.33
CA ALA A 92 -7.82 4.83 -0.71
C ALA A 92 -9.24 4.32 -1.01
N LYS A 93 -10.08 4.15 0.02
CA LYS A 93 -11.49 3.82 -0.14
C LYS A 93 -12.24 4.85 -0.99
N LEU A 94 -12.02 6.15 -0.77
CA LEU A 94 -12.64 7.20 -1.59
C LEU A 94 -12.16 7.15 -3.05
N PHE A 95 -10.89 6.79 -3.28
CA PHE A 95 -10.35 6.61 -4.63
C PHE A 95 -10.96 5.39 -5.32
N VAL A 96 -11.18 4.29 -4.59
CA VAL A 96 -11.90 3.10 -5.11
C VAL A 96 -13.33 3.47 -5.52
N GLU A 97 -14.04 4.23 -4.67
CA GLU A 97 -15.38 4.75 -5.03
C GLU A 97 -15.36 5.67 -6.27
N ASN A 98 -14.22 6.28 -6.56
CA ASN A 98 -13.96 7.06 -7.78
C ASN A 98 -13.44 6.22 -8.95
N SER A 99 -13.52 4.88 -8.87
CA SER A 99 -13.05 3.95 -9.90
C SER A 99 -11.54 4.07 -10.20
N THR A 100 -10.71 4.25 -9.17
CA THR A 100 -9.25 4.32 -9.30
C THR A 100 -8.61 3.07 -8.70
N VAL A 101 -7.74 2.41 -9.44
CA VAL A 101 -6.85 1.36 -8.93
C VAL A 101 -5.80 2.00 -8.03
N CYS A 102 -5.76 1.62 -6.76
CA CYS A 102 -4.85 2.20 -5.77
C CYS A 102 -3.69 1.24 -5.48
N LEU A 103 -2.46 1.71 -5.66
CA LEU A 103 -1.25 0.98 -5.31
C LEU A 103 -0.69 1.60 -4.01
N CYS A 104 -0.93 0.95 -2.87
CA CYS A 104 -0.56 1.47 -1.55
C CYS A 104 0.76 0.87 -1.09
N ALA A 105 1.86 1.61 -1.17
CA ALA A 105 3.22 1.14 -0.87
C ALA A 105 3.66 1.59 0.55
N PHE A 106 3.44 0.74 1.54
CA PHE A 106 3.74 1.01 2.95
C PHE A 106 4.48 -0.15 3.60
N ILE A 107 5.36 0.12 4.57
CA ILE A 107 5.95 -0.95 5.40
C ILE A 107 4.82 -1.70 6.12
N SER A 108 3.88 -0.97 6.73
CA SER A 108 2.72 -1.50 7.48
C SER A 108 3.06 -2.78 8.27
N PRO A 109 3.95 -2.65 9.30
CA PRO A 109 4.66 -3.79 9.88
C PRO A 109 3.77 -4.71 10.72
N LEU A 110 2.62 -4.23 11.19
CA LEU A 110 1.74 -4.99 12.09
C LEU A 110 0.58 -5.62 11.32
N LEU A 111 0.28 -6.89 11.60
CA LEU A 111 -0.89 -7.60 11.08
C LEU A 111 -2.18 -6.85 11.39
N SER A 112 -2.30 -6.33 12.63
CA SER A 112 -3.48 -5.58 13.06
C SER A 112 -3.73 -4.31 12.26
N ASP A 113 -2.68 -3.60 11.83
CA ASP A 113 -2.82 -2.40 11.01
C ASP A 113 -3.29 -2.74 9.60
N ARG A 114 -2.78 -3.84 9.01
CA ARG A 114 -3.21 -4.32 7.69
C ARG A 114 -4.62 -4.88 7.71
N GLN A 115 -4.99 -5.57 8.79
CA GLN A 115 -6.36 -6.02 9.00
C GLN A 115 -7.34 -4.85 9.13
N MET A 116 -6.98 -3.81 9.88
CA MET A 116 -7.77 -2.57 9.96
C MET A 116 -7.93 -1.92 8.59
N ALA A 117 -6.87 -1.88 7.77
CA ALA A 117 -6.94 -1.35 6.41
C ALA A 117 -7.92 -2.14 5.55
N ARG A 118 -7.88 -3.48 5.60
CA ARG A 118 -8.82 -4.38 4.93
C ARG A 118 -10.26 -4.14 5.36
N GLU A 119 -10.52 -3.98 6.66
CA GLU A 119 -11.85 -3.70 7.20
C GLU A 119 -12.41 -2.34 6.75
N ILE A 120 -11.57 -1.31 6.68
CA ILE A 120 -11.97 0.03 6.22
C ILE A 120 -12.31 0.01 4.73
N ILE A 121 -11.46 -0.58 3.90
CA ILE A 121 -11.60 -0.63 2.44
C ILE A 121 -12.71 -1.60 2.04
N GLY A 122 -12.73 -2.79 2.65
CA GLY A 122 -13.64 -3.89 2.35
C GLY A 122 -12.91 -5.08 1.69
N ASP A 123 -13.27 -6.29 2.08
CA ASP A 123 -12.58 -7.52 1.67
C ASP A 123 -12.54 -7.73 0.14
N ASN A 124 -13.59 -7.30 -0.56
CA ASN A 124 -13.69 -7.48 -2.01
C ASN A 124 -12.80 -6.51 -2.81
N ASP A 125 -12.35 -5.45 -2.17
CA ASP A 125 -11.58 -4.37 -2.79
C ASP A 125 -10.15 -4.25 -2.25
N PHE A 126 -9.70 -5.19 -1.40
CA PHE A 126 -8.38 -5.16 -0.78
C PHE A 126 -7.59 -6.43 -1.11
N TYR A 127 -6.44 -6.26 -1.74
CA TYR A 127 -5.49 -7.33 -2.07
C TYR A 127 -4.12 -7.03 -1.47
N GLU A 128 -3.60 -7.95 -0.66
CA GLU A 128 -2.31 -7.80 0.03
C GLU A 128 -1.18 -8.38 -0.82
N ILE A 129 -0.20 -7.54 -1.17
CA ILE A 129 1.01 -7.93 -1.91
C ILE A 129 2.19 -7.89 -0.94
N PHE A 130 2.75 -9.05 -0.63
CA PHE A 130 3.94 -9.16 0.21
C PHE A 130 5.20 -9.06 -0.63
N VAL A 131 5.89 -7.92 -0.54
CA VAL A 131 7.19 -7.71 -1.19
C VAL A 131 8.28 -8.10 -0.21
N THR A 132 8.73 -9.34 -0.32
CA THR A 132 9.71 -9.93 0.59
C THR A 132 11.12 -9.82 0.05
N CYS A 133 12.06 -9.67 0.97
CA CYS A 133 13.49 -9.66 0.74
C CYS A 133 14.19 -9.95 2.08
N PRO A 134 15.26 -10.75 2.15
CA PRO A 134 16.05 -10.93 3.35
C PRO A 134 16.51 -9.60 3.94
N LEU A 135 16.52 -9.50 5.28
CA LEU A 135 16.89 -8.26 5.98
C LEU A 135 18.29 -7.79 5.57
N GLU A 136 19.22 -8.72 5.44
CA GLU A 136 20.60 -8.45 5.05
C GLU A 136 20.69 -7.76 3.69
N VAL A 137 19.89 -8.24 2.72
CA VAL A 137 19.81 -7.63 1.37
C VAL A 137 19.17 -6.25 1.42
N CYS A 138 18.13 -6.08 2.27
CA CYS A 138 17.53 -4.75 2.48
C CYS A 138 18.53 -3.77 3.11
N GLU A 139 19.37 -4.24 4.06
CA GLU A 139 20.44 -3.45 4.68
C GLU A 139 21.55 -3.09 3.68
N GLU A 140 21.96 -4.04 2.82
CA GLU A 140 22.92 -3.76 1.74
C GLU A 140 22.42 -2.69 0.75
N ARG A 141 21.15 -2.76 0.41
CA ARG A 141 20.51 -1.77 -0.47
C ARG A 141 20.45 -0.38 0.17
N ASP A 142 20.13 -0.30 1.45
CA ASP A 142 19.97 0.89 2.31
C ASP A 142 19.94 2.27 1.61
N VAL A 143 19.10 2.39 0.60
CA VAL A 143 19.04 3.53 -0.33
C VAL A 143 18.97 4.89 0.37
N LYS A 144 18.45 4.92 1.61
CA LYS A 144 18.27 6.14 2.41
C LYS A 144 19.27 6.28 3.57
N GLY A 145 20.14 5.28 3.78
CA GLY A 145 21.08 5.24 4.91
C GLY A 145 20.41 5.03 6.29
N PHE A 146 19.12 4.64 6.30
CA PHE A 146 18.35 4.52 7.55
C PHE A 146 18.69 3.25 8.33
N TYR A 147 19.06 2.15 7.67
CA TYR A 147 19.52 0.95 8.36
C TYR A 147 20.80 1.22 9.13
N LYS A 148 21.77 1.88 8.51
CA LYS A 148 23.01 2.31 9.16
C LYS A 148 22.71 3.18 10.38
N MET A 149 21.85 4.17 10.24
CA MET A 149 21.46 5.05 11.36
C MET A 149 20.74 4.28 12.49
N ALA A 150 19.93 3.28 12.15
CA ALA A 150 19.24 2.43 13.12
C ALA A 150 20.22 1.52 13.88
N ARG A 151 21.20 0.92 13.20
CA ARG A 151 22.28 0.12 13.81
C ARG A 151 23.17 0.96 14.73
N GLU A 152 23.40 2.23 14.38
CA GLU A 152 24.12 3.19 15.22
C GLU A 152 23.29 3.75 16.39
N GLY A 153 22.01 3.31 16.53
CA GLY A 153 21.10 3.78 17.59
C GLY A 153 20.55 5.20 17.41
N LYS A 154 20.81 5.84 16.25
CA LYS A 154 20.32 7.20 15.93
C LYS A 154 18.83 7.22 15.60
N ILE A 155 18.29 6.13 15.06
CA ILE A 155 16.87 5.94 14.78
C ILE A 155 16.32 4.87 15.75
N LYS A 156 15.32 5.22 16.52
CA LYS A 156 14.61 4.29 17.42
C LYS A 156 13.40 3.70 16.72
N ASN A 157 12.98 2.50 17.15
CA ASN A 157 11.78 1.81 16.62
C ASN A 157 11.82 1.61 15.09
N TYR A 158 13.00 1.30 14.54
CA TYR A 158 13.14 1.03 13.12
C TYR A 158 12.75 -0.42 12.82
N THR A 159 11.80 -0.60 11.90
CA THR A 159 11.23 -1.91 11.53
C THR A 159 12.32 -2.83 10.96
N GLY A 160 12.40 -4.05 11.49
CA GLY A 160 13.40 -5.06 11.12
C GLY A 160 14.68 -4.98 11.96
N ILE A 161 14.95 -3.90 12.71
CA ILE A 161 16.14 -3.74 13.57
C ILE A 161 15.73 -3.66 15.05
N SER A 162 14.98 -2.64 15.44
CA SER A 162 14.55 -2.39 16.82
C SER A 162 13.03 -2.40 17.02
N ALA A 163 12.29 -2.63 15.96
CA ALA A 163 10.85 -2.89 15.97
C ALA A 163 10.52 -4.09 15.08
N PRO A 164 9.48 -4.87 15.41
CA PRO A 164 9.13 -6.06 14.65
C PRO A 164 8.53 -5.72 13.28
N TYR A 165 8.64 -6.68 12.35
CA TYR A 165 7.83 -6.80 11.15
C TYR A 165 7.10 -8.14 11.21
N GLU A 166 5.79 -8.10 11.18
CA GLU A 166 4.92 -9.29 11.16
C GLU A 166 4.58 -9.61 9.71
N ALA A 167 5.22 -10.64 9.16
CA ALA A 167 4.94 -11.08 7.79
C ALA A 167 3.46 -11.50 7.64
N PRO A 168 2.81 -11.21 6.50
CA PRO A 168 1.46 -11.69 6.26
C PRO A 168 1.43 -13.22 6.19
N GLU A 169 0.40 -13.82 6.81
CA GLU A 169 0.23 -15.29 6.83
C GLU A 169 -0.32 -15.81 5.50
N ASN A 170 -1.23 -15.07 4.88
CA ASN A 170 -1.92 -15.45 3.65
C ASN A 170 -2.04 -14.24 2.71
N PRO A 171 -0.93 -13.72 2.15
CA PRO A 171 -0.99 -12.62 1.20
C PRO A 171 -1.60 -13.10 -0.13
N ASP A 172 -2.24 -12.20 -0.86
CA ASP A 172 -2.82 -12.51 -2.17
C ASP A 172 -1.75 -12.70 -3.25
N LEU A 173 -0.57 -12.07 -3.09
CA LEU A 173 0.61 -12.25 -3.94
C LEU A 173 1.89 -12.10 -3.12
N ILE A 174 2.91 -12.93 -3.42
CA ILE A 174 4.26 -12.80 -2.87
C ILE A 174 5.21 -12.43 -4.01
N VAL A 175 6.06 -11.41 -3.79
CA VAL A 175 7.12 -10.96 -4.70
C VAL A 175 8.46 -11.04 -3.97
N GLU A 176 9.38 -11.85 -4.47
CA GLU A 176 10.69 -12.13 -3.85
C GLU A 176 11.80 -11.35 -4.57
N THR A 177 12.02 -10.11 -4.17
CA THR A 177 12.90 -9.17 -4.91
C THR A 177 14.40 -9.46 -4.81
N ASP A 178 14.81 -10.43 -4.05
CA ASP A 178 16.18 -11.00 -4.04
C ASP A 178 16.35 -12.13 -5.07
N LYS A 179 15.26 -12.68 -5.59
CA LYS A 179 15.25 -13.80 -6.54
C LYS A 179 14.73 -13.41 -7.93
N GLU A 180 14.03 -12.31 -8.04
CA GLU A 180 13.40 -11.82 -9.26
C GLU A 180 14.03 -10.50 -9.69
N THR A 181 14.11 -10.26 -10.98
CA THR A 181 14.42 -8.94 -11.53
C THR A 181 13.25 -7.98 -11.30
N LEU A 182 13.51 -6.68 -11.43
CA LEU A 182 12.44 -5.68 -11.35
C LEU A 182 11.37 -5.93 -12.44
N GLU A 183 11.78 -6.25 -13.65
CA GLU A 183 10.89 -6.49 -14.78
C GLU A 183 9.98 -7.70 -14.54
N GLU A 184 10.51 -8.80 -14.03
CA GLU A 184 9.73 -9.99 -13.65
C GLU A 184 8.72 -9.67 -12.56
N SER A 185 9.15 -8.95 -11.51
CA SER A 185 8.28 -8.52 -10.41
C SER A 185 7.14 -7.61 -10.90
N VAL A 186 7.45 -6.65 -11.78
CA VAL A 186 6.47 -5.71 -12.36
C VAL A 186 5.46 -6.48 -13.22
N THR A 187 5.92 -7.37 -14.09
CA THR A 187 5.06 -8.19 -14.94
C THR A 187 4.08 -9.02 -14.10
N ARG A 188 4.57 -9.72 -13.08
CA ARG A 188 3.73 -10.55 -12.20
C ARG A 188 2.68 -9.73 -11.45
N VAL A 189 3.08 -8.58 -10.91
CA VAL A 189 2.16 -7.69 -10.18
C VAL A 189 1.12 -7.11 -11.12
N LYS A 190 1.51 -6.65 -12.30
CA LYS A 190 0.58 -6.14 -13.33
C LYS A 190 -0.45 -7.20 -13.74
N GLU A 191 0.00 -8.41 -14.05
CA GLU A 191 -0.89 -9.52 -14.42
C GLU A 191 -1.89 -9.84 -13.30
N PHE A 192 -1.41 -9.88 -12.05
CA PHE A 192 -2.27 -10.09 -10.89
C PHE A 192 -3.34 -8.99 -10.77
N ILE A 193 -2.95 -7.71 -10.92
CA ILE A 193 -3.87 -6.58 -10.89
C ILE A 193 -4.94 -6.72 -11.99
N LEU A 194 -4.51 -6.95 -13.23
CA LEU A 194 -5.42 -7.07 -14.38
C LEU A 194 -6.45 -8.20 -14.20
N GLN A 195 -6.07 -9.32 -13.58
CA GLN A 195 -6.99 -10.41 -13.26
C GLN A 195 -8.08 -9.99 -12.24
N LYS A 196 -7.74 -9.11 -11.28
CA LYS A 196 -8.65 -8.68 -10.20
C LYS A 196 -9.59 -7.55 -10.62
N VAL A 197 -9.15 -6.69 -11.54
CA VAL A 197 -9.91 -5.49 -11.96
C VAL A 197 -10.64 -5.65 -13.29
N LYS A 198 -10.63 -6.83 -13.88
CA LYS A 198 -11.36 -7.15 -15.11
C LYS A 198 -12.88 -7.02 -14.89
N ILE A 199 -13.57 -6.34 -15.80
CA ILE A 199 -15.04 -6.32 -15.92
C ILE A 199 -15.53 -7.56 -16.66
#